data_1521d8d34845edf10b199c9c985fc214
#
_entry.id   1521d8d34845edf10b199c9c985fc214
#
_cell.length_a   1.000
_cell.length_b   1.000
_cell.length_c   1.000
_cell.angle_alpha   90.00
_cell.angle_beta   90.00
_cell.angle_gamma   90.00
#
_symmetry.space_group_name_H-M   'P 1'
#
loop_
_entity.id
_entity.type
_entity.pdbx_description
1 polymer ?
#
loop_
_entity_poly.entity_id
_entity_poly.type
_entity_poly.pdbx_seq_one_letter_code
_entity_poly.pdbx_strand_id
1 'polypeptide(L)'
;MSTGDAVRVWMSAELAEKVRRHGEETYPHECCGALLGRDASSERGEERPREILELYPLVNRREDSPQSRFSVAPQDVIDADRAAEARGLDVVGWYHSHPDHPARPSEYDRAHAWPWYSYIIVSVAKGAAGEMTSWRLEEDRAGYAEEKIEVRSEAKART
;
A
#
# COMPACT_ATOMS: atom_id res chain seq x y z
N MET A 1 -24.42 -12.45 1.51
CA MET A 1 -23.44 -11.71 2.29
C MET A 1 -22.49 -10.95 1.39
N SER A 2 -22.28 -9.74 1.70
CA SER A 2 -21.42 -8.92 0.88
C SER A 2 -19.98 -9.06 1.36
N THR A 3 -19.17 -9.73 0.58
CA THR A 3 -17.78 -9.92 0.96
C THR A 3 -16.94 -8.67 0.70
N GLY A 4 -17.39 -7.81 -0.22
CA GLY A 4 -16.64 -6.62 -0.53
C GLY A 4 -16.58 -5.60 0.60
N ASP A 5 -17.53 -5.66 1.52
CA ASP A 5 -17.56 -4.72 2.64
C ASP A 5 -16.74 -5.18 3.81
N ALA A 6 -16.33 -6.43 3.84
CA ALA A 6 -15.65 -6.99 5.00
C ALA A 6 -14.18 -6.61 5.05
N VAL A 7 -13.58 -6.31 3.90
CA VAL A 7 -12.15 -6.07 3.81
C VAL A 7 -11.94 -4.62 3.39
N ARG A 8 -11.37 -3.83 4.29
CA ARG A 8 -11.20 -2.40 4.04
C ARG A 8 -9.93 -1.89 4.69
N VAL A 9 -9.42 -0.80 4.15
CA VAL A 9 -8.34 -0.05 4.77
C VAL A 9 -8.76 1.40 4.88
N TRP A 10 -8.32 2.03 5.95
CA TRP A 10 -8.58 3.45 6.19
C TRP A 10 -7.31 4.23 6.01
N MET A 11 -7.42 5.43 5.47
CA MET A 11 -6.31 6.36 5.46
C MET A 11 -6.89 7.77 5.35
N SER A 12 -6.11 8.75 5.80
CA SER A 12 -6.54 10.14 5.67
C SER A 12 -6.40 10.59 4.23
N ALA A 13 -7.12 11.65 3.89
CA ALA A 13 -6.98 12.25 2.57
C ALA A 13 -5.56 12.75 2.36
N GLU A 14 -4.93 13.20 3.44
CA GLU A 14 -3.56 13.68 3.35
C GLU A 14 -2.58 12.58 2.99
N LEU A 15 -2.75 11.40 3.59
CA LEU A 15 -1.88 10.26 3.26
C LEU A 15 -2.11 9.78 1.84
N ALA A 16 -3.37 9.73 1.42
CA ALA A 16 -3.66 9.33 0.04
C ALA A 16 -2.99 10.27 -0.94
N GLU A 17 -3.01 11.57 -0.64
CA GLU A 17 -2.36 12.54 -1.49
C GLU A 17 -0.86 12.36 -1.50
N LYS A 18 -0.27 12.00 -0.36
CA LYS A 18 1.18 11.75 -0.30
C LYS A 18 1.58 10.57 -1.16
N VAL A 19 0.77 9.51 -1.18
CA VAL A 19 1.05 8.37 -2.06
C VAL A 19 1.03 8.82 -3.52
N ARG A 20 0.00 9.58 -3.88
CA ARG A 20 -0.12 10.07 -5.26
C ARG A 20 1.06 10.95 -5.64
N ARG A 21 1.43 11.84 -4.75
CA ARG A 21 2.53 12.76 -5.03
C ARG A 21 3.85 12.01 -5.19
N HIS A 22 4.07 10.99 -4.35
CA HIS A 22 5.28 10.19 -4.47
C HIS A 22 5.35 9.53 -5.85
N GLY A 23 4.22 8.99 -6.30
CA GLY A 23 4.17 8.38 -7.63
C GLY A 23 4.46 9.37 -8.74
N GLU A 24 3.97 10.60 -8.58
CA GLU A 24 4.22 11.64 -9.58
C GLU A 24 5.68 12.07 -9.57
N GLU A 25 6.28 12.14 -8.39
CA GLU A 25 7.68 12.58 -8.27
C GLU A 25 8.65 11.60 -8.90
N THR A 26 8.36 10.32 -8.85
CA THR A 26 9.26 9.32 -9.40
C THR A 26 8.97 8.99 -10.86
N TYR A 27 7.81 9.42 -11.37
CA TYR A 27 7.45 9.13 -12.75
C TYR A 27 8.59 9.51 -13.68
N PRO A 28 8.98 8.69 -14.64
CA PRO A 28 8.32 7.48 -15.15
C PRO A 28 8.74 6.20 -14.43
N HIS A 29 9.38 6.30 -13.28
CA HIS A 29 9.77 5.14 -12.51
C HIS A 29 8.72 4.84 -11.45
N GLU A 30 8.67 3.59 -11.00
CA GLU A 30 7.76 3.22 -9.93
C GLU A 30 8.28 3.74 -8.59
N CYS A 31 7.38 4.30 -7.78
CA CYS A 31 7.70 4.58 -6.40
C CYS A 31 7.33 3.39 -5.54
N CYS A 32 7.84 3.35 -4.32
CA CYS A 32 7.45 2.32 -3.37
C CYS A 32 7.63 2.85 -1.96
N GLY A 33 6.96 2.18 -1.02
CA GLY A 33 7.07 2.54 0.38
C GLY A 33 6.31 1.58 1.25
N ALA A 34 6.47 1.73 2.57
CA ALA A 34 5.77 0.92 3.54
C ALA A 34 4.58 1.68 4.10
N LEU A 35 3.54 0.94 4.47
CA LEU A 35 2.36 1.47 5.11
C LEU A 35 2.44 1.10 6.59
N LEU A 36 2.43 2.10 7.45
CA LEU A 36 2.53 1.89 8.88
C LEU A 36 1.16 2.15 9.51
N GLY A 37 0.74 1.26 10.39
CA GLY A 37 -0.57 1.44 10.98
C GLY A 37 -0.91 0.32 11.95
N ARG A 38 -2.20 0.00 12.03
CA ARG A 38 -2.71 -1.00 12.94
C ARG A 38 -3.77 -1.85 12.28
N ASP A 39 -3.80 -3.10 12.64
CA ASP A 39 -4.83 -4.02 12.18
C ASP A 39 -5.52 -4.59 13.40
N ALA A 40 -6.71 -4.09 13.69
CA ALA A 40 -7.46 -4.53 14.86
C ALA A 40 -8.45 -5.64 14.54
N SER A 41 -8.54 -6.05 13.28
CA SER A 41 -9.58 -6.99 12.87
C SER A 41 -9.41 -8.36 13.50
N SER A 42 -8.17 -8.78 13.74
CA SER A 42 -7.90 -10.12 14.24
C SER A 42 -8.04 -10.25 15.75
N GLU A 43 -8.11 -9.15 16.47
CA GLU A 43 -8.05 -9.21 17.94
C GLU A 43 -9.31 -9.76 18.56
N ARG A 44 -10.45 -9.54 17.94
CA ARG A 44 -11.74 -9.97 18.50
C ARG A 44 -12.59 -10.73 17.51
N GLY A 45 -12.01 -11.10 16.37
CA GLY A 45 -12.80 -11.71 15.34
C GLY A 45 -13.78 -10.77 14.67
N GLU A 46 -13.68 -9.47 14.93
CA GLU A 46 -14.52 -8.47 14.31
C GLU A 46 -13.88 -7.99 13.03
N GLU A 47 -14.72 -7.63 12.09
CA GLU A 47 -14.22 -7.12 10.83
C GLU A 47 -14.09 -5.62 10.90
N ARG A 48 -12.93 -5.19 11.30
CA ARG A 48 -12.61 -3.77 11.39
C ARG A 48 -11.63 -3.40 10.29
N PRO A 49 -11.74 -2.18 9.78
CA PRO A 49 -10.77 -1.73 8.78
C PRO A 49 -9.37 -1.69 9.36
N ARG A 50 -8.42 -1.97 8.49
CA ARG A 50 -7.02 -1.76 8.82
C ARG A 50 -6.73 -0.27 8.70
N GLU A 51 -6.07 0.30 9.70
CA GLU A 51 -5.77 1.72 9.70
C GLU A 51 -4.37 1.97 9.21
N ILE A 52 -4.25 2.78 8.19
CA ILE A 52 -2.95 3.24 7.69
C ILE A 52 -2.76 4.63 8.24
N LEU A 53 -1.74 4.80 9.08
CA LEU A 53 -1.55 6.03 9.83
C LEU A 53 -0.33 6.83 9.40
N GLU A 54 0.67 6.17 8.83
CA GLU A 54 1.88 6.84 8.35
C GLU A 54 2.43 6.12 7.15
N LEU A 55 3.22 6.82 6.37
CA LEU A 55 3.94 6.25 5.25
C LEU A 55 5.43 6.25 5.57
N TYR A 56 6.12 5.26 5.06
CA TYR A 56 7.57 5.19 5.14
C TYR A 56 8.08 5.02 3.72
N PRO A 57 8.36 6.12 3.01
CA PRO A 57 8.79 6.02 1.62
C PRO A 57 10.13 5.31 1.50
N LEU A 58 10.26 4.56 0.43
CA LEU A 58 11.47 3.81 0.15
C LEU A 58 12.02 4.20 -1.20
N VAL A 59 13.28 3.84 -1.44
CA VAL A 59 13.90 4.07 -2.73
C VAL A 59 13.74 2.80 -3.56
N ASN A 60 13.31 2.96 -4.81
CA ASN A 60 13.24 1.84 -5.73
C ASN A 60 14.66 1.48 -6.15
N ARG A 61 15.09 0.27 -5.77
CA ARG A 61 16.46 -0.16 -6.02
C ARG A 61 16.61 -1.05 -7.24
N ARG A 62 15.52 -1.20 -8.00
CA ARG A 62 15.56 -1.99 -9.21
C ARG A 62 16.31 -1.23 -10.28
N GLU A 63 17.36 -1.83 -10.83
CA GLU A 63 18.20 -1.13 -11.79
C GLU A 63 17.90 -1.51 -13.24
N ASP A 64 17.43 -2.73 -13.46
CA ASP A 64 17.25 -3.21 -14.82
C ASP A 64 15.92 -2.77 -15.45
N SER A 65 14.91 -2.45 -14.64
CA SER A 65 13.61 -2.11 -15.17
C SER A 65 12.84 -1.21 -14.22
N PRO A 66 13.42 -0.06 -13.82
CA PRO A 66 12.78 0.77 -12.78
C PRO A 66 11.48 1.43 -13.24
N GLN A 67 11.22 1.50 -14.55
CA GLN A 67 9.97 2.09 -15.02
C GLN A 67 8.79 1.16 -14.83
N SER A 68 9.00 -0.16 -14.82
CA SER A 68 7.90 -1.11 -14.76
C SER A 68 7.94 -2.00 -13.54
N ARG A 69 8.97 -1.89 -12.73
CA ARG A 69 9.12 -2.75 -11.56
C ARG A 69 9.86 -2.02 -10.47
N PHE A 70 9.74 -2.54 -9.26
CA PHE A 70 10.50 -1.98 -8.15
C PHE A 70 11.13 -3.10 -7.34
N SER A 71 12.12 -2.75 -6.54
CA SER A 71 12.80 -3.70 -5.68
C SER A 71 13.15 -3.00 -4.38
N VAL A 72 12.95 -3.72 -3.28
CA VAL A 72 13.22 -3.20 -1.93
C VAL A 72 14.31 -4.05 -1.33
N ALA A 73 15.37 -3.40 -0.84
CA ALA A 73 16.47 -4.12 -0.21
C ALA A 73 16.02 -4.69 1.15
N PRO A 74 16.59 -5.84 1.57
CA PRO A 74 16.24 -6.39 2.88
C PRO A 74 16.43 -5.39 4.02
N GLN A 75 17.45 -4.54 3.94
CA GLN A 75 17.67 -3.54 4.97
C GLN A 75 16.51 -2.54 5.01
N ASP A 76 15.92 -2.23 3.86
CA ASP A 76 14.78 -1.31 3.83
C ASP A 76 13.58 -1.87 4.58
N VAL A 77 13.37 -3.18 4.49
CA VAL A 77 12.28 -3.83 5.22
C VAL A 77 12.55 -3.75 6.73
N ILE A 78 13.78 -4.00 7.13
CA ILE A 78 14.16 -3.90 8.54
C ILE A 78 13.97 -2.48 9.04
N ASP A 79 14.38 -1.51 8.24
CA ASP A 79 14.25 -0.10 8.63
C ASP A 79 12.79 0.30 8.77
N ALA A 80 11.94 -0.18 7.87
CA ALA A 80 10.52 0.10 7.97
C ALA A 80 9.91 -0.50 9.23
N ASP A 81 10.29 -1.73 9.56
CA ASP A 81 9.81 -2.36 10.78
C ASP A 81 10.24 -1.58 12.02
N ARG A 82 11.48 -1.12 12.03
CA ARG A 82 11.99 -0.33 13.15
C ARG A 82 11.27 1.01 13.26
N ALA A 83 11.01 1.65 12.13
CA ALA A 83 10.30 2.91 12.14
C ALA A 83 8.89 2.73 12.69
N ALA A 84 8.23 1.65 12.30
CA ALA A 84 6.89 1.36 12.80
C ALA A 84 6.94 1.14 14.32
N GLU A 85 7.87 0.32 14.76
CA GLU A 85 7.99 0.00 16.18
C GLU A 85 8.24 1.26 17.02
N ALA A 86 9.10 2.14 16.52
CA ALA A 86 9.40 3.37 17.23
C ALA A 86 8.19 4.27 17.38
N ARG A 87 7.19 4.11 16.52
CA ARG A 87 5.96 4.90 16.56
C ARG A 87 4.80 4.16 17.19
N GLY A 88 5.04 2.95 17.71
CA GLY A 88 3.98 2.13 18.28
C GLY A 88 3.04 1.58 17.23
N LEU A 89 3.54 1.37 16.03
CA LEU A 89 2.76 0.90 14.90
C LEU A 89 3.36 -0.38 14.35
N ASP A 90 2.67 -0.97 13.37
CA ASP A 90 3.16 -2.13 12.63
C ASP A 90 3.25 -1.79 11.16
N VAL A 91 4.09 -2.52 10.43
CA VAL A 91 4.04 -2.48 8.98
C VAL A 91 2.82 -3.30 8.57
N VAL A 92 1.82 -2.64 8.02
CA VAL A 92 0.57 -3.32 7.64
C VAL A 92 0.47 -3.52 6.15
N GLY A 93 1.42 -2.98 5.38
CA GLY A 93 1.38 -3.17 3.94
C GLY A 93 2.45 -2.37 3.24
N TRP A 94 2.29 -2.29 1.94
CA TRP A 94 3.26 -1.64 1.06
C TRP A 94 2.51 -0.91 -0.04
N TYR A 95 3.13 0.11 -0.63
CA TYR A 95 2.51 0.79 -1.76
C TYR A 95 3.54 0.95 -2.88
N HIS A 96 3.03 1.03 -4.10
CA HIS A 96 3.86 1.35 -5.25
C HIS A 96 2.99 1.96 -6.33
N SER A 97 3.63 2.57 -7.31
CA SER A 97 2.92 3.18 -8.42
C SER A 97 3.08 2.35 -9.69
N HIS A 98 2.11 2.49 -10.58
CA HIS A 98 2.13 1.87 -11.90
C HIS A 98 2.18 2.99 -12.95
N PRO A 99 3.37 3.37 -13.42
CA PRO A 99 3.46 4.41 -14.45
C PRO A 99 2.79 3.95 -15.74
N ASP A 100 1.79 4.71 -16.17
CA ASP A 100 1.06 4.47 -17.42
C ASP A 100 0.38 3.11 -17.50
N HIS A 101 0.05 2.52 -16.36
CA HIS A 101 -0.67 1.26 -16.29
C HIS A 101 -1.79 1.36 -15.25
N PRO A 102 -2.84 0.52 -15.39
CA PRO A 102 -3.91 0.54 -14.42
C PRO A 102 -3.44 0.13 -13.02
N ALA A 103 -4.20 0.53 -12.01
CA ALA A 103 -3.88 0.22 -10.62
C ALA A 103 -4.32 -1.19 -10.27
N ARG A 104 -3.72 -2.19 -10.90
CA ARG A 104 -4.01 -3.59 -10.69
C ARG A 104 -2.72 -4.36 -10.53
N PRO A 105 -2.67 -5.37 -9.64
CA PRO A 105 -1.44 -6.13 -9.44
C PRO A 105 -1.01 -6.83 -10.72
N SER A 106 0.29 -6.79 -10.97
CA SER A 106 0.87 -7.50 -12.10
C SER A 106 1.27 -8.90 -11.65
N GLU A 107 1.66 -9.73 -12.61
CA GLU A 107 2.20 -11.05 -12.30
C GLU A 107 3.47 -10.93 -11.46
N TYR A 108 4.29 -9.93 -11.78
CA TYR A 108 5.49 -9.66 -10.99
C TYR A 108 5.10 -9.31 -9.54
N ASP A 109 4.08 -8.44 -9.38
CA ASP A 109 3.63 -8.09 -8.04
C ASP A 109 3.20 -9.33 -7.27
N ARG A 110 2.43 -10.20 -7.90
CA ARG A 110 1.93 -11.40 -7.25
C ARG A 110 3.06 -12.33 -6.83
N ALA A 111 4.06 -12.46 -7.67
CA ALA A 111 5.18 -13.35 -7.38
C ALA A 111 6.01 -12.88 -6.20
N HIS A 112 5.98 -11.59 -5.91
CA HIS A 112 6.81 -11.00 -4.86
C HIS A 112 6.01 -10.53 -3.66
N ALA A 113 4.71 -10.76 -3.62
CA ALA A 113 3.87 -10.33 -2.52
C ALA A 113 3.77 -11.41 -1.45
N TRP A 114 3.31 -11.01 -0.28
CA TRP A 114 3.07 -11.90 0.85
C TRP A 114 1.62 -11.76 1.31
N PRO A 115 0.97 -12.83 1.68
CA PRO A 115 -0.37 -12.74 2.28
C PRO A 115 -0.34 -11.88 3.54
N TRP A 116 -1.50 -11.42 3.94
CA TRP A 116 -1.73 -10.58 5.11
C TRP A 116 -1.53 -9.10 4.87
N TYR A 117 -0.48 -8.69 4.17
CA TYR A 117 -0.22 -7.27 3.92
C TYR A 117 -1.23 -6.68 2.94
N SER A 118 -1.51 -5.41 3.11
CA SER A 118 -2.26 -4.64 2.12
C SER A 118 -1.28 -4.07 1.10
N TYR A 119 -1.61 -4.20 -0.17
CA TYR A 119 -0.78 -3.66 -1.24
C TYR A 119 -1.56 -2.56 -1.95
N ILE A 120 -1.13 -1.32 -1.77
CA ILE A 120 -1.77 -0.19 -2.41
C ILE A 120 -1.03 0.13 -3.70
N ILE A 121 -1.78 0.28 -4.78
CA ILE A 121 -1.24 0.61 -6.09
C ILE A 121 -1.89 1.89 -6.57
N VAL A 122 -1.07 2.83 -7.02
CA VAL A 122 -1.58 4.07 -7.60
C VAL A 122 -1.16 4.14 -9.06
N SER A 123 -2.11 4.42 -9.92
CA SER A 123 -1.84 4.57 -11.35
C SER A 123 -1.39 6.00 -11.61
N VAL A 124 -0.29 6.15 -12.36
CA VAL A 124 0.25 7.47 -12.69
C VAL A 124 0.33 7.53 -14.21
N ALA A 125 -0.68 8.15 -14.82
CA ALA A 125 -0.76 8.23 -16.29
C ALA A 125 -0.19 9.54 -16.74
N LYS A 126 0.86 9.48 -17.56
CA LYS A 126 1.51 10.66 -18.13
C LYS A 126 1.89 11.66 -17.05
N GLY A 127 2.36 11.14 -15.92
CA GLY A 127 2.82 11.97 -14.82
C GLY A 127 1.74 12.45 -13.87
N ALA A 128 0.49 12.09 -14.10
CA ALA A 128 -0.61 12.52 -13.22
C ALA A 128 -1.19 11.31 -12.50
N ALA A 129 -1.16 11.34 -11.17
CA ALA A 129 -1.68 10.24 -10.37
C ALA A 129 -3.20 10.25 -10.39
N GLY A 130 -3.78 9.08 -10.45
CA GLY A 130 -5.23 8.93 -10.50
C GLY A 130 -5.71 7.83 -9.59
N GLU A 131 -6.18 6.75 -10.19
CA GLU A 131 -6.80 5.65 -9.47
C GLU A 131 -5.85 5.04 -8.45
N MET A 132 -6.39 4.76 -7.27
CA MET A 132 -5.64 4.10 -6.20
C MET A 132 -6.47 2.94 -5.69
N THR A 133 -5.87 1.78 -5.59
CA THR A 133 -6.55 0.56 -5.16
C THR A 133 -5.73 -0.14 -4.09
N SER A 134 -6.36 -1.05 -3.38
CA SER A 134 -5.66 -1.86 -2.38
C SER A 134 -6.01 -3.32 -2.58
N TRP A 135 -5.04 -4.19 -2.39
CA TRP A 135 -5.17 -5.62 -2.66
C TRP A 135 -4.51 -6.43 -1.57
N ARG A 136 -5.07 -7.61 -1.32
CA ARG A 136 -4.49 -8.55 -0.38
C ARG A 136 -4.31 -9.89 -1.07
N LEU A 137 -3.10 -10.43 -1.02
CA LEU A 137 -2.83 -11.72 -1.64
C LEU A 137 -3.50 -12.83 -0.84
N GLU A 138 -4.15 -13.74 -1.53
CA GLU A 138 -4.80 -14.87 -0.87
C GLU A 138 -3.78 -15.84 -0.31
N GLU A 139 -4.20 -16.59 0.71
CA GLU A 139 -3.27 -17.49 1.41
C GLU A 139 -2.64 -18.51 0.50
N ASP A 140 -3.39 -19.00 -0.47
CA ASP A 140 -2.85 -19.99 -1.41
C ASP A 140 -2.05 -19.34 -2.54
N ARG A 141 -1.92 -18.01 -2.52
CA ARG A 141 -1.16 -17.22 -3.48
C ARG A 141 -1.69 -17.34 -4.91
N ALA A 142 -2.93 -17.82 -5.07
CA ALA A 142 -3.50 -18.00 -6.40
C ALA A 142 -3.99 -16.69 -7.00
N GLY A 143 -4.30 -15.72 -6.16
CA GLY A 143 -4.80 -14.44 -6.66
C GLY A 143 -4.90 -13.42 -5.55
N TYR A 144 -5.46 -12.28 -5.90
CA TYR A 144 -5.66 -11.18 -4.96
C TYR A 144 -7.13 -10.95 -4.70
N ALA A 145 -7.44 -10.44 -3.51
CA ALA A 145 -8.76 -9.91 -3.20
C ALA A 145 -8.62 -8.40 -3.08
N GLU A 146 -9.50 -7.67 -3.76
CA GLU A 146 -9.46 -6.22 -3.69
C GLU A 146 -10.06 -5.75 -2.37
N GLU A 147 -9.39 -4.80 -1.73
CA GLU A 147 -9.87 -4.17 -0.51
C GLU A 147 -10.42 -2.80 -0.83
N LYS A 148 -11.49 -2.41 -0.16
CA LYS A 148 -12.02 -1.07 -0.32
C LYS A 148 -11.18 -0.10 0.49
N ILE A 149 -10.78 1.00 -0.12
CA ILE A 149 -10.06 2.07 0.56
C ILE A 149 -11.07 3.12 1.01
N GLU A 150 -11.06 3.41 2.31
CA GLU A 150 -11.86 4.50 2.85
C GLU A 150 -10.93 5.65 3.16
N VAL A 151 -11.16 6.77 2.48
CA VAL A 151 -10.35 7.97 2.68
C VAL A 151 -11.13 8.91 3.60
N ARG A 152 -10.49 9.38 4.65
CA ARG A 152 -11.13 10.19 5.67
C ARG A 152 -10.46 11.54 5.79
N SER A 153 -11.26 12.53 6.20
CA SER A 153 -10.72 13.81 6.57
C SER A 153 -9.83 13.66 7.80
N GLU A 154 -8.67 14.30 7.79
CA GLU A 154 -7.74 14.21 8.90
C GLU A 154 -8.38 14.69 10.20
N ALA A 155 -9.14 15.77 10.12
CA ALA A 155 -9.76 16.34 11.32
C ALA A 155 -10.72 15.35 11.97
N LYS A 156 -11.44 14.58 11.16
CA LYS A 156 -12.39 13.61 11.72
C LYS A 156 -11.70 12.40 12.30
N ALA A 157 -10.54 12.07 11.79
CA ALA A 157 -9.82 10.90 12.28
C ALA A 157 -9.31 11.10 13.70
N ARG A 158 -9.30 12.33 14.19
CA ARG A 158 -8.76 12.61 15.50
C ARG A 158 -9.80 12.64 16.62
N THR A 159 -11.04 12.55 16.27
CA THR A 159 -12.09 12.50 17.29
C THR A 159 -12.47 11.08 17.64
#